data_c1d148e9c100bdf24975c17db85301d3
#
_entry.id   c1d148e9c100bdf24975c17db85301d3
#
_cell.length_a   1.000
_cell.length_b   1.000
_cell.length_c   1.000
_cell.angle_alpha   90.00
_cell.angle_beta   90.00
_cell.angle_gamma   90.00
#
_symmetry.space_group_name_H-M   'P 1'
#
loop_
_entity.id
_entity.type
_entity.pdbx_description
1 polymer ?
#
loop_
_entity_poly.entity_id
_entity_poly.type
_entity_poly.pdbx_seq_one_letter_code
_entity_poly.pdbx_strand_id
1 'polypeptide(L)'
;MGKLVEVKGNTVFTTSKIIAEGTGNKHHAIQQIIQKYQPVFKREFGQVAFEMRAVKYSRGVNSEKVYLLTEGQATFLMTLLRNDGVDGIVVAFKARLASEFIKMRNFIFERQSQGWIETREQGKLTRKAETDVLKRLVEYAKEQGYSHKDELLYINYTKLANKICGVSGRDNASMEQLSNLTVAENIILHCIDCGIQENKYYKGIYKDCKKRLEMFKDIAYLEVA
;
A
#
# COMPACT_ATOMS: atom_id res chain seq x y z
N MET A 1 -5.15 5.02 -13.68
CA MET A 1 -5.53 3.63 -14.00
C MET A 1 -5.77 2.89 -12.70
N GLY A 2 -6.83 2.07 -12.62
CA GLY A 2 -7.18 1.32 -11.42
C GLY A 2 -6.21 0.19 -11.06
N LYS A 3 -6.33 -0.31 -9.85
CA LYS A 3 -5.60 -1.47 -9.32
C LYS A 3 -5.97 -2.72 -10.10
N LEU A 4 -5.00 -3.47 -10.63
CA LEU A 4 -5.24 -4.66 -11.46
C LEU A 4 -5.39 -5.95 -10.65
N VAL A 5 -4.85 -5.97 -9.43
CA VAL A 5 -4.93 -7.12 -8.53
C VAL A 5 -5.47 -6.68 -7.16
N GLU A 6 -6.16 -7.59 -6.50
CA GLU A 6 -6.70 -7.43 -5.15
C GLU A 6 -6.12 -8.53 -4.25
N VAL A 7 -6.05 -8.27 -2.94
CA VAL A 7 -5.57 -9.24 -1.94
C VAL A 7 -6.70 -9.55 -0.97
N LYS A 8 -6.95 -10.84 -0.75
CA LYS A 8 -7.86 -11.33 0.27
C LYS A 8 -7.16 -12.41 1.10
N GLY A 9 -6.86 -12.07 2.35
CA GLY A 9 -5.94 -12.88 3.16
C GLY A 9 -4.54 -12.90 2.51
N ASN A 10 -4.00 -14.07 2.27
CA ASN A 10 -2.70 -14.28 1.62
C ASN A 10 -2.82 -14.59 0.12
N THR A 11 -3.99 -14.45 -0.47
CA THR A 11 -4.23 -14.78 -1.88
C THR A 11 -4.35 -13.50 -2.69
N VAL A 12 -3.55 -13.43 -3.75
CA VAL A 12 -3.63 -12.38 -4.77
C VAL A 12 -4.53 -12.87 -5.89
N PHE A 13 -5.47 -12.03 -6.32
CA PHE A 13 -6.37 -12.34 -7.42
C PHE A 13 -6.67 -11.10 -8.26
N THR A 14 -7.10 -11.34 -9.49
CA THR A 14 -7.72 -10.34 -10.36
C THR A 14 -9.16 -10.74 -10.66
N THR A 15 -9.93 -9.89 -11.30
CA THR A 15 -11.32 -10.19 -11.64
C THR A 15 -11.53 -10.34 -13.14
N SER A 16 -12.52 -11.15 -13.53
CA SER A 16 -12.92 -11.27 -14.93
C SER A 16 -13.32 -9.92 -15.55
N LYS A 17 -13.78 -8.97 -14.73
CA LYS A 17 -14.15 -7.62 -15.16
C LYS A 17 -12.93 -6.77 -15.46
N ILE A 18 -11.91 -6.78 -14.57
CA ILE A 18 -10.62 -6.10 -14.79
C ILE A 18 -9.97 -6.61 -16.08
N ILE A 19 -10.00 -7.94 -16.30
CA ILE A 19 -9.46 -8.54 -17.52
C ILE A 19 -10.23 -8.08 -18.76
N ALA A 20 -11.54 -8.06 -18.70
CA ALA A 20 -12.38 -7.60 -19.81
C ALA A 20 -12.07 -6.14 -20.19
N GLU A 21 -12.05 -5.25 -19.18
CA GLU A 21 -11.76 -3.83 -19.35
C GLU A 21 -10.33 -3.61 -19.89
N GLY A 22 -9.35 -4.30 -19.31
CA GLY A 22 -7.94 -4.16 -19.69
C GLY A 22 -7.61 -4.70 -21.09
N THR A 23 -8.36 -5.68 -21.57
CA THR A 23 -8.16 -6.30 -22.90
C THR A 23 -9.14 -5.77 -23.96
N GLY A 24 -10.03 -4.85 -23.60
CA GLY A 24 -11.06 -4.34 -24.52
C GLY A 24 -12.13 -5.37 -24.88
N ASN A 25 -12.21 -6.50 -24.19
CA ASN A 25 -13.19 -7.52 -24.43
C ASN A 25 -14.50 -7.26 -23.67
N LYS A 26 -15.63 -7.75 -24.18
CA LYS A 26 -16.88 -7.73 -23.42
C LYS A 26 -16.77 -8.69 -22.22
N HIS A 27 -17.23 -8.28 -21.06
CA HIS A 27 -17.16 -9.11 -19.83
C HIS A 27 -17.84 -10.47 -20.04
N HIS A 28 -18.98 -10.51 -20.72
CA HIS A 28 -19.66 -11.76 -21.07
C HIS A 28 -18.80 -12.72 -21.89
N ALA A 29 -17.99 -12.21 -22.83
CA ALA A 29 -17.08 -13.06 -23.61
C ALA A 29 -16.00 -13.72 -22.72
N ILE A 30 -15.45 -12.96 -21.76
CA ILE A 30 -14.51 -13.51 -20.76
C ILE A 30 -15.19 -14.59 -19.92
N GLN A 31 -16.41 -14.36 -19.47
CA GLN A 31 -17.18 -15.35 -18.70
C GLN A 31 -17.41 -16.63 -19.50
N GLN A 32 -17.76 -16.53 -20.78
CA GLN A 32 -17.92 -17.69 -21.68
C GLN A 32 -16.63 -18.49 -21.82
N ILE A 33 -15.48 -17.85 -21.95
CA ILE A 33 -14.18 -18.54 -22.02
C ILE A 33 -13.93 -19.30 -20.71
N ILE A 34 -14.13 -18.66 -19.56
CA ILE A 34 -13.95 -19.32 -18.26
C ILE A 34 -14.87 -20.53 -18.12
N GLN A 35 -16.14 -20.42 -18.51
CA GLN A 35 -17.11 -21.52 -18.47
C GLN A 35 -16.71 -22.64 -19.42
N LYS A 36 -16.33 -22.34 -20.67
CA LYS A 36 -15.89 -23.31 -21.67
C LYS A 36 -14.71 -24.15 -21.20
N TYR A 37 -13.74 -23.51 -20.53
CA TYR A 37 -12.52 -24.17 -20.07
C TYR A 37 -12.55 -24.52 -18.57
N GLN A 38 -13.73 -24.47 -17.93
CA GLN A 38 -13.89 -24.79 -16.50
C GLN A 38 -13.29 -26.12 -16.08
N PRO A 39 -13.40 -27.23 -16.85
CA PRO A 39 -12.77 -28.50 -16.47
C PRO A 39 -11.25 -28.41 -16.39
N VAL A 40 -10.61 -27.63 -17.28
CA VAL A 40 -9.16 -27.41 -17.27
C VAL A 40 -8.75 -26.55 -16.09
N PHE A 41 -9.47 -25.45 -15.83
CA PHE A 41 -9.24 -24.61 -14.66
C PHE A 41 -9.29 -25.45 -13.37
N LYS A 42 -10.34 -26.26 -13.23
CA LYS A 42 -10.53 -27.08 -12.02
C LYS A 42 -9.40 -28.10 -11.82
N ARG A 43 -8.95 -28.75 -12.89
CA ARG A 43 -7.92 -29.78 -12.84
C ARG A 43 -6.55 -29.22 -12.50
N GLU A 44 -6.13 -28.09 -13.14
CA GLU A 44 -4.77 -27.57 -13.05
C GLU A 44 -4.60 -26.51 -11.96
N PHE A 45 -5.63 -25.69 -11.71
CA PHE A 45 -5.53 -24.49 -10.85
C PHE A 45 -6.58 -24.46 -9.72
N GLY A 46 -7.40 -25.50 -9.60
CA GLY A 46 -8.53 -25.53 -8.69
C GLY A 46 -9.76 -24.78 -9.21
N GLN A 47 -10.84 -24.82 -8.44
CA GLN A 47 -12.11 -24.22 -8.82
C GLN A 47 -11.99 -22.69 -8.87
N VAL A 48 -12.49 -22.08 -9.96
CA VAL A 48 -12.56 -20.62 -10.07
C VAL A 48 -13.66 -20.09 -9.15
N ALA A 49 -13.29 -19.26 -8.20
CA ALA A 49 -14.23 -18.59 -7.32
C ALA A 49 -14.97 -17.46 -8.05
N PHE A 50 -16.13 -17.09 -7.54
CA PHE A 50 -16.90 -15.94 -8.06
C PHE A 50 -17.63 -15.24 -6.93
N GLU A 51 -18.02 -14.00 -7.20
CA GLU A 51 -18.92 -13.22 -6.36
C GLU A 51 -19.99 -12.53 -7.21
N MET A 52 -21.10 -12.18 -6.57
CA MET A 52 -22.15 -11.39 -7.20
C MET A 52 -21.96 -9.93 -6.84
N ARG A 53 -21.66 -9.09 -7.83
CA ARG A 53 -21.50 -7.63 -7.64
C ARG A 53 -22.75 -6.88 -8.12
N ALA A 54 -23.22 -5.95 -7.32
CA ALA A 54 -24.32 -5.08 -7.71
C ALA A 54 -23.84 -4.08 -8.78
N VAL A 55 -24.55 -4.00 -9.89
CA VAL A 55 -24.28 -3.05 -10.97
C VAL A 55 -25.50 -2.15 -11.13
N LYS A 56 -25.29 -0.83 -11.03
CA LYS A 56 -26.34 0.16 -11.25
C LYS A 56 -26.55 0.38 -12.74
N TYR A 57 -27.77 0.20 -13.21
CA TYR A 57 -28.21 0.57 -14.55
C TYR A 57 -29.21 1.71 -14.46
N SER A 58 -29.49 2.37 -15.57
CA SER A 58 -30.49 3.45 -15.66
C SER A 58 -31.91 3.05 -15.20
N ARG A 59 -32.21 1.75 -15.19
CA ARG A 59 -33.53 1.19 -14.81
C ARG A 59 -33.52 0.33 -13.55
N GLY A 60 -32.46 0.41 -12.71
CA GLY A 60 -32.39 -0.33 -11.46
C GLY A 60 -31.00 -0.91 -11.14
N VAL A 61 -30.93 -1.77 -10.11
CA VAL A 61 -29.73 -2.46 -9.69
C VAL A 61 -29.85 -3.93 -10.08
N ASN A 62 -28.94 -4.41 -10.92
CA ASN A 62 -28.83 -5.83 -11.25
C ASN A 62 -27.56 -6.41 -10.61
N SER A 63 -27.56 -7.72 -10.44
CA SER A 63 -26.41 -8.44 -9.90
C SER A 63 -25.64 -9.12 -11.05
N GLU A 64 -24.34 -8.88 -11.13
CA GLU A 64 -23.45 -9.42 -12.13
C GLU A 64 -22.49 -10.42 -11.50
N LYS A 65 -22.31 -11.59 -12.13
CA LYS A 65 -21.38 -12.61 -11.69
C LYS A 65 -19.96 -12.21 -12.12
N VAL A 66 -19.05 -12.04 -11.16
CA VAL A 66 -17.65 -11.70 -11.39
C VAL A 66 -16.78 -12.84 -10.90
N TYR A 67 -15.95 -13.41 -11.77
CA TYR A 67 -15.01 -14.45 -11.41
C TYR A 67 -13.75 -13.84 -10.78
N LEU A 68 -13.27 -14.49 -9.70
CA LEU A 68 -12.03 -14.16 -9.00
C LEU A 68 -10.96 -15.16 -9.46
N LEU A 69 -9.91 -14.66 -10.09
CA LEU A 69 -8.88 -15.47 -10.73
C LEU A 69 -7.55 -15.30 -10.00
N THR A 70 -7.02 -16.39 -9.49
CA THR A 70 -5.65 -16.43 -8.95
C THR A 70 -4.61 -16.17 -10.05
N GLU A 71 -3.34 -15.97 -9.68
CA GLU A 71 -2.25 -15.75 -10.64
C GLU A 71 -2.22 -16.82 -11.75
N GLY A 72 -2.23 -18.11 -11.38
CA GLY A 72 -2.23 -19.21 -12.35
C GLY A 72 -3.47 -19.24 -13.24
N GLN A 73 -4.66 -19.04 -12.66
CA GLN A 73 -5.92 -18.97 -13.40
C GLN A 73 -5.95 -17.77 -14.37
N ALA A 74 -5.48 -16.62 -13.93
CA ALA A 74 -5.41 -15.42 -14.76
C ALA A 74 -4.39 -15.62 -15.91
N THR A 75 -3.22 -16.18 -15.61
CA THR A 75 -2.20 -16.50 -16.62
C THR A 75 -2.76 -17.45 -17.67
N PHE A 76 -3.41 -18.54 -17.27
CA PHE A 76 -4.04 -19.46 -18.21
C PHE A 76 -5.11 -18.76 -19.08
N LEU A 77 -6.01 -17.98 -18.47
CA LEU A 77 -6.99 -17.20 -19.22
C LEU A 77 -6.32 -16.29 -20.26
N MET A 78 -5.20 -15.61 -19.88
CA MET A 78 -4.47 -14.75 -20.81
C MET A 78 -3.91 -15.50 -22.02
N THR A 79 -3.53 -16.78 -21.90
CA THR A 79 -3.08 -17.58 -23.05
C THR A 79 -4.19 -17.87 -24.04
N LEU A 80 -5.44 -17.87 -23.60
CA LEU A 80 -6.61 -18.11 -24.45
C LEU A 80 -7.08 -16.86 -25.21
N LEU A 81 -6.62 -15.67 -24.79
CA LEU A 81 -6.97 -14.39 -25.43
C LEU A 81 -5.98 -14.08 -26.57
N ARG A 82 -6.51 -13.66 -27.72
CA ARG A 82 -5.68 -13.23 -28.84
C ARG A 82 -4.86 -12.00 -28.50
N ASN A 83 -3.65 -11.94 -29.07
CA ASN A 83 -2.81 -10.74 -29.03
C ASN A 83 -3.18 -9.84 -30.21
N ASP A 84 -3.00 -8.53 -30.01
CA ASP A 84 -3.29 -7.47 -30.98
C ASP A 84 -2.02 -6.80 -31.52
N GLY A 85 -0.91 -7.55 -31.53
CA GLY A 85 0.42 -7.07 -31.96
C GLY A 85 1.31 -6.71 -30.77
N VAL A 86 2.56 -6.33 -31.04
CA VAL A 86 3.59 -6.09 -30.00
C VAL A 86 3.20 -4.89 -29.12
N ASP A 87 2.69 -3.83 -29.73
CA ASP A 87 2.29 -2.59 -29.05
C ASP A 87 0.79 -2.52 -28.75
N GLY A 88 0.10 -3.67 -28.86
CA GLY A 88 -1.34 -3.75 -28.66
C GLY A 88 -1.77 -3.65 -27.20
N ILE A 89 -3.01 -3.20 -26.99
CA ILE A 89 -3.62 -3.02 -25.66
C ILE A 89 -3.61 -4.35 -24.88
N VAL A 90 -3.89 -5.47 -25.55
CA VAL A 90 -3.96 -6.79 -24.91
C VAL A 90 -2.59 -7.23 -24.41
N VAL A 91 -1.54 -7.04 -25.22
CA VAL A 91 -0.17 -7.38 -24.83
C VAL A 91 0.32 -6.52 -23.68
N ALA A 92 0.12 -5.20 -23.77
CA ALA A 92 0.47 -4.28 -22.72
C ALA A 92 -0.27 -4.59 -21.40
N PHE A 93 -1.57 -4.91 -21.45
CA PHE A 93 -2.33 -5.31 -20.28
C PHE A 93 -1.81 -6.62 -19.67
N LYS A 94 -1.53 -7.64 -20.48
CA LYS A 94 -0.97 -8.93 -20.03
C LYS A 94 0.34 -8.73 -19.27
N ALA A 95 1.26 -7.92 -19.83
CA ALA A 95 2.56 -7.62 -19.22
C ALA A 95 2.38 -6.90 -17.86
N ARG A 96 1.51 -5.90 -17.81
CA ARG A 96 1.20 -5.18 -16.56
C ARG A 96 0.56 -6.08 -15.52
N LEU A 97 -0.43 -6.88 -15.89
CA LEU A 97 -1.10 -7.78 -14.96
C LEU A 97 -0.11 -8.79 -14.35
N ALA A 98 0.78 -9.38 -15.19
CA ALA A 98 1.83 -10.28 -14.72
C ALA A 98 2.79 -9.57 -13.74
N SER A 99 3.22 -8.35 -14.07
CA SER A 99 4.07 -7.52 -13.19
C SER A 99 3.39 -7.23 -11.84
N GLU A 100 2.12 -6.87 -11.84
CA GLU A 100 1.36 -6.61 -10.61
C GLU A 100 1.21 -7.85 -9.73
N PHE A 101 0.97 -9.04 -10.31
CA PHE A 101 0.96 -10.29 -9.56
C PHE A 101 2.31 -10.58 -8.90
N ILE A 102 3.42 -10.44 -9.64
CA ILE A 102 4.77 -10.66 -9.12
C ILE A 102 5.08 -9.69 -7.97
N LYS A 103 4.82 -8.40 -8.16
CA LYS A 103 5.02 -7.38 -7.12
C LYS A 103 4.23 -7.70 -5.86
N MET A 104 2.95 -8.03 -6.00
CA MET A 104 2.09 -8.30 -4.87
C MET A 104 2.47 -9.60 -4.16
N ARG A 105 2.85 -10.66 -4.89
CA ARG A 105 3.37 -11.90 -4.31
C ARG A 105 4.64 -11.66 -3.51
N ASN A 106 5.61 -10.93 -4.08
CA ASN A 106 6.86 -10.61 -3.40
C ASN A 106 6.60 -9.79 -2.13
N PHE A 107 5.68 -8.83 -2.19
CA PHE A 107 5.25 -8.06 -1.03
C PHE A 107 4.65 -8.94 0.09
N ILE A 108 3.82 -9.94 -0.25
CA ILE A 108 3.26 -10.87 0.74
C ILE A 108 4.36 -11.73 1.36
N PHE A 109 5.31 -12.24 0.56
CA PHE A 109 6.43 -13.01 1.06
C PHE A 109 7.34 -12.19 1.98
N GLU A 110 7.63 -10.93 1.62
CA GLU A 110 8.41 -10.03 2.46
C GLU A 110 7.75 -9.84 3.83
N ARG A 111 6.44 -9.61 3.87
CA ARG A 111 5.69 -9.44 5.14
C ARG A 111 5.62 -10.68 6.03
N GLN A 112 5.82 -11.85 5.46
CA GLN A 112 5.90 -13.12 6.20
C GLN A 112 7.34 -13.44 6.62
N SER A 113 8.32 -12.69 6.16
CA SER A 113 9.71 -12.89 6.55
C SER A 113 9.95 -12.52 8.01
N GLN A 114 10.83 -13.27 8.67
CA GLN A 114 11.23 -12.99 10.04
C GLN A 114 11.82 -11.57 10.17
N GLY A 115 12.60 -11.13 9.18
CA GLY A 115 13.18 -9.78 9.16
C GLY A 115 12.14 -8.67 9.13
N TRP A 116 11.05 -8.82 8.37
CA TRP A 116 9.95 -7.84 8.37
C TRP A 116 9.25 -7.79 9.73
N ILE A 117 8.98 -8.96 10.33
CA ILE A 117 8.33 -9.07 11.64
C ILE A 117 9.17 -8.37 12.71
N GLU A 118 10.46 -8.64 12.76
CA GLU A 118 11.39 -8.02 13.71
C GLU A 118 11.50 -6.50 13.52
N THR A 119 11.64 -6.04 12.28
CA THR A 119 11.65 -4.61 11.95
C THR A 119 10.34 -3.93 12.35
N ARG A 120 9.20 -4.60 12.15
CA ARG A 120 7.89 -4.09 12.55
C ARG A 120 7.74 -3.98 14.08
N GLU A 121 8.23 -4.96 14.83
CA GLU A 121 8.24 -4.92 16.30
C GLU A 121 9.15 -3.82 16.83
N GLN A 122 10.36 -3.68 16.28
CA GLN A 122 11.27 -2.59 16.63
C GLN A 122 10.63 -1.22 16.37
N GLY A 123 9.95 -1.05 15.24
CA GLY A 123 9.22 0.17 14.91
C GLY A 123 8.08 0.47 15.89
N LYS A 124 7.43 -0.53 16.47
CA LYS A 124 6.41 -0.31 17.53
C LYS A 124 7.04 0.26 18.81
N LEU A 125 8.22 -0.23 19.20
CA LEU A 125 8.94 0.28 20.37
C LEU A 125 9.38 1.74 20.17
N THR A 126 9.97 2.06 19.04
CA THR A 126 10.36 3.44 18.68
C THR A 126 9.14 4.38 18.67
N ARG A 127 8.03 3.92 18.09
CA ARG A 127 6.79 4.70 18.07
C ARG A 127 6.23 4.99 19.47
N LYS A 128 6.35 4.04 20.39
CA LYS A 128 5.95 4.24 21.78
C LYS A 128 6.81 5.33 22.44
N ALA A 129 8.13 5.24 22.27
CA ALA A 129 9.06 6.25 22.79
C ALA A 129 8.79 7.64 22.18
N GLU A 130 8.56 7.74 20.87
CA GLU A 130 8.17 9.00 20.21
C GLU A 130 6.89 9.57 20.79
N THR A 131 5.89 8.73 21.05
CA THR A 131 4.61 9.16 21.63
C THR A 131 4.81 9.75 23.03
N ASP A 132 5.67 9.18 23.85
CA ASP A 132 5.97 9.68 25.19
C ASP A 132 6.72 11.02 25.15
N VAL A 133 7.62 11.20 24.18
CA VAL A 133 8.29 12.49 23.95
C VAL A 133 7.30 13.54 23.43
N LEU A 134 6.40 13.17 22.53
CA LEU A 134 5.36 14.06 22.02
C LEU A 134 4.40 14.52 23.13
N LYS A 135 4.08 13.71 24.14
CA LYS A 135 3.31 14.14 25.32
C LYS A 135 4.03 15.28 26.04
N ARG A 136 5.33 15.15 26.31
CA ARG A 136 6.14 16.22 26.92
C ARG A 136 6.14 17.48 26.07
N LEU A 137 6.23 17.34 24.75
CA LEU A 137 6.16 18.49 23.84
C LEU A 137 4.80 19.18 23.87
N VAL A 138 3.70 18.45 24.02
CA VAL A 138 2.36 19.04 24.16
C VAL A 138 2.27 19.89 25.42
N GLU A 139 2.72 19.39 26.56
CA GLU A 139 2.76 20.13 27.82
C GLU A 139 3.64 21.39 27.70
N TYR A 140 4.85 21.22 27.16
CA TYR A 140 5.77 22.30 26.88
C TYR A 140 5.19 23.39 25.95
N ALA A 141 4.50 22.96 24.89
CA ALA A 141 3.87 23.89 23.94
C ALA A 141 2.70 24.66 24.58
N LYS A 142 1.93 24.05 25.50
CA LYS A 142 0.87 24.72 26.26
C LYS A 142 1.41 25.83 27.14
N GLU A 143 2.55 25.60 27.79
CA GLU A 143 3.24 26.65 28.58
C GLU A 143 3.66 27.84 27.69
N GLN A 144 3.88 27.60 26.41
CA GLN A 144 4.22 28.62 25.40
C GLN A 144 2.99 29.20 24.67
N GLY A 145 1.78 28.92 25.11
CA GLY A 145 0.55 29.48 24.56
C GLY A 145 -0.09 28.67 23.43
N TYR A 146 0.24 27.39 23.30
CA TYR A 146 -0.47 26.49 22.37
C TYR A 146 -1.90 26.24 22.84
N SER A 147 -2.90 26.63 22.04
CA SER A 147 -4.33 26.58 22.39
C SER A 147 -5.17 25.65 21.50
N HIS A 148 -4.52 24.90 20.61
CA HIS A 148 -5.23 23.96 19.74
C HIS A 148 -5.33 22.57 20.39
N LYS A 149 -6.08 21.65 19.72
CA LYS A 149 -6.21 20.27 20.17
C LYS A 149 -4.86 19.55 20.19
N ASP A 150 -4.58 18.84 21.26
CA ASP A 150 -3.31 18.11 21.48
C ASP A 150 -3.00 17.13 20.34
N GLU A 151 -4.05 16.47 19.81
CA GLU A 151 -3.91 15.51 18.73
C GLU A 151 -3.28 16.09 17.46
N LEU A 152 -3.40 17.39 17.22
CA LEU A 152 -2.82 18.04 16.04
C LEU A 152 -1.29 17.98 16.03
N LEU A 153 -0.64 18.08 17.19
CA LEU A 153 0.81 17.92 17.27
C LEU A 153 1.21 16.48 16.91
N TYR A 154 0.56 15.46 17.49
CA TYR A 154 0.82 14.07 17.14
C TYR A 154 0.63 13.80 15.64
N ILE A 155 -0.47 14.29 15.07
CA ILE A 155 -0.78 14.13 13.65
C ILE A 155 0.29 14.79 12.78
N ASN A 156 0.76 15.99 13.13
CA ASN A 156 1.74 16.72 12.34
C ASN A 156 3.10 16.00 12.28
N TYR A 157 3.60 15.52 13.42
CA TYR A 157 4.87 14.78 13.47
C TYR A 157 4.75 13.42 12.79
N THR A 158 3.65 12.69 13.00
CA THR A 158 3.39 11.43 12.29
C THR A 158 3.33 11.62 10.78
N LYS A 159 2.60 12.65 10.30
CA LYS A 159 2.54 12.96 8.87
C LYS A 159 3.90 13.34 8.30
N LEU A 160 4.72 14.04 9.08
CA LEU A 160 6.07 14.44 8.67
C LEU A 160 6.95 13.21 8.45
N ALA A 161 7.02 12.27 9.42
CA ALA A 161 7.79 11.04 9.30
C ALA A 161 7.30 10.18 8.13
N ASN A 162 6.00 9.94 8.05
CA ASN A 162 5.40 9.13 6.99
C ASN A 162 5.66 9.71 5.59
N LYS A 163 5.54 11.03 5.44
CA LYS A 163 5.79 11.71 4.16
C LYS A 163 7.24 11.56 3.70
N ILE A 164 8.21 11.71 4.60
CA ILE A 164 9.64 11.59 4.28
C ILE A 164 9.98 10.16 3.83
N CYS A 165 9.39 9.15 4.49
CA CYS A 165 9.65 7.74 4.19
C CYS A 165 8.72 7.14 3.11
N GLY A 166 7.82 7.93 2.50
CA GLY A 166 6.86 7.44 1.50
C GLY A 166 5.89 6.37 2.03
N VAL A 167 5.54 6.43 3.33
CA VAL A 167 4.70 5.43 4.00
C VAL A 167 3.26 5.93 4.08
N SER A 168 2.33 5.26 3.40
CA SER A 168 0.89 5.53 3.50
C SER A 168 0.22 4.80 4.67
N GLY A 169 0.78 3.66 5.08
CA GLY A 169 0.32 2.84 6.20
C GLY A 169 1.38 1.80 6.57
N ARG A 170 1.67 1.67 7.87
CA ARG A 170 2.75 0.80 8.36
C ARG A 170 2.54 -0.68 8.06
N ASP A 171 1.29 -1.12 8.03
CA ASP A 171 0.95 -2.52 7.73
C ASP A 171 1.11 -2.85 6.24
N ASN A 172 1.24 -1.83 5.40
CA ASN A 172 1.48 -1.96 3.96
C ASN A 172 2.88 -1.49 3.54
N ALA A 173 3.74 -1.16 4.49
CA ALA A 173 5.10 -0.71 4.23
C ALA A 173 6.05 -1.89 3.99
N SER A 174 7.05 -1.71 3.13
CA SER A 174 8.17 -2.65 2.97
C SER A 174 9.07 -2.64 4.21
N MET A 175 9.95 -3.64 4.33
CA MET A 175 10.94 -3.70 5.41
C MET A 175 11.85 -2.47 5.39
N GLU A 176 12.28 -2.05 4.21
CA GLU A 176 13.10 -0.86 4.01
C GLU A 176 12.37 0.41 4.47
N GLN A 177 11.10 0.59 4.06
CA GLN A 177 10.28 1.72 4.50
C GLN A 177 10.09 1.74 6.03
N LEU A 178 9.90 0.57 6.67
CA LEU A 178 9.79 0.47 8.12
C LEU A 178 11.09 0.82 8.84
N SER A 179 12.24 0.38 8.32
CA SER A 179 13.56 0.73 8.83
C SER A 179 13.80 2.24 8.75
N ASN A 180 13.54 2.84 7.59
CA ASN A 180 13.68 4.28 7.38
C ASN A 180 12.73 5.08 8.28
N LEU A 181 11.51 4.60 8.48
CA LEU A 181 10.53 5.22 9.37
C LEU A 181 11.01 5.19 10.83
N THR A 182 11.62 4.10 11.28
CA THR A 182 12.21 3.98 12.61
C THR A 182 13.34 5.01 12.81
N VAL A 183 14.20 5.20 11.81
CA VAL A 183 15.25 6.22 11.86
C VAL A 183 14.65 7.63 11.90
N ALA A 184 13.65 7.91 11.05
CA ALA A 184 12.96 9.21 11.02
C ALA A 184 12.30 9.55 12.37
N GLU A 185 11.65 8.58 13.02
CA GLU A 185 11.05 8.75 14.35
C GLU A 185 12.10 9.00 15.44
N ASN A 186 13.25 8.33 15.39
CA ASN A 186 14.37 8.60 16.29
C ASN A 186 14.95 10.02 16.10
N ILE A 187 15.03 10.50 14.85
CA ILE A 187 15.45 11.89 14.56
C ILE A 187 14.46 12.88 15.19
N ILE A 188 13.15 12.66 15.04
CA ILE A 188 12.10 13.50 15.65
C ILE A 188 12.24 13.51 17.16
N LEU A 189 12.34 12.34 17.79
CA LEU A 189 12.49 12.17 19.23
C LEU A 189 13.66 13.00 19.74
N HIS A 190 14.82 12.82 19.14
CA HIS A 190 16.04 13.56 19.53
C HIS A 190 15.90 15.08 19.30
N CYS A 191 15.31 15.51 18.19
CA CYS A 191 15.09 16.93 17.93
C CYS A 191 14.15 17.58 18.95
N ILE A 192 13.11 16.89 19.39
CA ILE A 192 12.18 17.39 20.39
C ILE A 192 12.88 17.51 21.73
N ASP A 193 13.59 16.47 22.16
CA ASP A 193 14.30 16.49 23.45
C ASP A 193 15.35 17.61 23.51
N CYS A 194 16.19 17.74 22.49
CA CYS A 194 17.14 18.85 22.40
C CYS A 194 16.45 20.21 22.40
N GLY A 195 15.37 20.35 21.62
CA GLY A 195 14.65 21.64 21.51
C GLY A 195 14.00 22.08 22.82
N ILE A 196 13.45 21.14 23.60
CA ILE A 196 12.92 21.41 24.93
C ILE A 196 14.05 21.80 25.90
N GLN A 197 15.16 21.08 25.90
CA GLN A 197 16.34 21.40 26.75
C GLN A 197 16.92 22.77 26.43
N GLU A 198 16.94 23.16 25.17
CA GLU A 198 17.42 24.47 24.69
C GLU A 198 16.37 25.59 24.84
N ASN A 199 15.23 25.33 25.46
CA ASN A 199 14.12 26.26 25.62
C ASN A 199 13.64 26.91 24.31
N LYS A 200 13.68 26.16 23.19
CA LYS A 200 13.22 26.63 21.90
C LYS A 200 11.70 26.76 21.83
N TYR A 201 11.22 27.74 21.09
CA TYR A 201 9.80 27.86 20.81
C TYR A 201 9.28 26.63 20.05
N TYR A 202 8.15 26.06 20.47
CA TYR A 202 7.66 24.76 19.96
C TYR A 202 7.53 24.70 18.43
N LYS A 203 7.17 25.81 17.75
CA LYS A 203 7.16 25.87 16.27
C LYS A 203 8.57 25.84 15.65
N GLY A 204 9.57 26.30 16.39
CA GLY A 204 10.97 26.19 16.02
C GLY A 204 11.45 24.76 16.05
N ILE A 205 11.08 24.01 17.08
CA ILE A 205 11.37 22.57 17.20
C ILE A 205 10.82 21.80 15.98
N TYR A 206 9.59 22.07 15.57
CA TYR A 206 9.01 21.44 14.37
C TYR A 206 9.79 21.77 13.08
N LYS A 207 10.23 23.02 12.92
CA LYS A 207 11.06 23.41 11.76
C LYS A 207 12.41 22.70 11.76
N ASP A 208 13.04 22.53 12.93
CA ASP A 208 14.29 21.80 13.07
C ASP A 208 14.11 20.31 12.73
N CYS A 209 13.05 19.67 13.23
CA CYS A 209 12.69 18.31 12.84
C CYS A 209 12.52 18.17 11.32
N LYS A 210 11.76 19.08 10.71
CA LYS A 210 11.54 19.07 9.26
C LYS A 210 12.84 19.19 8.49
N LYS A 211 13.72 20.13 8.86
CA LYS A 211 15.02 20.32 8.22
C LYS A 211 15.90 19.07 8.32
N ARG A 212 16.00 18.47 9.51
CA ARG A 212 16.82 17.26 9.71
C ARG A 212 16.28 16.06 8.95
N LEU A 213 14.96 15.92 8.85
CA LEU A 213 14.34 14.84 8.09
C LEU A 213 14.50 15.04 6.57
N GLU A 214 14.50 16.27 6.08
CA GLU A 214 14.84 16.56 4.68
C GLU A 214 16.30 16.19 4.38
N MET A 215 17.24 16.51 5.27
CA MET A 215 18.63 16.05 5.14
C MET A 215 18.73 14.52 5.20
N PHE A 216 18.00 13.86 6.09
CA PHE A 216 17.97 12.39 6.14
C PHE A 216 17.46 11.80 4.82
N LYS A 217 16.42 12.38 4.25
CA LYS A 217 15.88 11.95 2.95
C LYS A 217 16.95 11.99 1.86
N ASP A 218 17.72 13.07 1.79
CA ASP A 218 18.78 13.25 0.79
C ASP A 218 19.92 12.23 1.00
N ILE A 219 20.35 12.01 2.26
CA ILE A 219 21.43 11.05 2.60
C ILE A 219 21.00 9.61 2.36
N ALA A 220 19.75 9.27 2.66
CA ALA A 220 19.21 7.92 2.53
C ALA A 220 18.68 7.60 1.11
N TYR A 221 18.82 8.53 0.16
CA TYR A 221 18.31 8.39 -1.22
C TYR A 221 16.84 7.98 -1.29
N LEU A 222 16.00 8.50 -0.39
CA LEU A 222 14.58 8.16 -0.35
C LEU A 222 13.85 8.86 -1.50
N GLU A 223 13.53 8.10 -2.54
CA GLU A 223 12.67 8.58 -3.62
C GLU A 223 11.22 8.70 -3.12
N VAL A 224 10.61 9.85 -3.37
CA VAL A 224 9.18 10.04 -3.14
C VAL A 224 8.46 9.52 -4.37
N ALA A 225 7.77 8.41 -4.22
CA ALA A 225 6.88 7.88 -5.25
C ALA A 225 5.68 8.80 -5.51
#